data_16bc08ff8e7e52b8a63f7be6f2d880ee
#
_entry.id   16bc08ff8e7e52b8a63f7be6f2d880ee
#
_cell.length_a   1.000
_cell.length_b   1.000
_cell.length_c   1.000
_cell.angle_alpha   90.00
_cell.angle_beta   90.00
_cell.angle_gamma   90.00
#
_symmetry.space_group_name_H-M   'P 1'
#
loop_
_entity.id
_entity.type
_entity.pdbx_description
1 polymer ?
#
loop_
_entity_poly.entity_id
_entity_poly.type
_entity_poly.pdbx_seq_one_letter_code
_entity_poly.pdbx_strand_id
1 'polypeptide(L)'
;MHPTTFHSLRAFVADYGYWAVALALLTESAGIPVPGEITLLLASFLAYSEHQLHLGWIIVVATCAATLGGNLGYAVGQYGGRPLLDRYQSVFRISPATLKRGEEIFARYGAAAIFFARFVFGMRVFAGPLAGVLRMRWRAFTLFNFLGAAVWVTFIASAGYLFGQHWRHLLRAMQRFNLAVLIVAVAVILYLWRRYRRQSTPNND
;
A
#
# COMPACT_ATOMS: atom_id res chain seq x y z
N MET A 1 -8.73 22.40 -14.49
CA MET A 1 -7.93 22.26 -13.25
C MET A 1 -6.98 23.44 -13.20
N HIS A 2 -7.07 24.27 -12.15
CA HIS A 2 -6.29 25.51 -12.05
C HIS A 2 -4.79 25.19 -11.90
N PRO A 3 -3.91 25.83 -12.66
CA PRO A 3 -2.45 25.63 -12.60
C PRO A 3 -1.86 25.92 -11.22
N THR A 4 -2.49 26.76 -10.42
CA THR A 4 -2.10 27.13 -9.06
C THR A 4 -2.13 25.97 -8.08
N THR A 5 -3.08 25.05 -8.19
CA THR A 5 -3.22 23.89 -7.28
C THR A 5 -2.08 22.86 -7.49
N PHE A 6 -1.63 22.70 -8.73
CA PHE A 6 -0.51 21.79 -9.05
C PHE A 6 0.84 22.34 -8.57
N HIS A 7 1.04 23.66 -8.64
CA HIS A 7 2.24 24.31 -8.12
C HIS A 7 2.31 24.26 -6.58
N SER A 8 1.19 24.46 -5.91
CA SER A 8 1.12 24.38 -4.44
C SER A 8 1.38 22.95 -3.93
N LEU A 9 0.87 21.93 -4.65
CA LEU A 9 1.09 20.53 -4.30
C LEU A 9 2.56 20.13 -4.51
N ARG A 10 3.19 20.61 -5.57
CA ARG A 10 4.61 20.41 -5.84
C ARG A 10 5.49 21.02 -4.77
N ALA A 11 5.25 22.28 -4.40
CA ALA A 11 5.98 22.96 -3.35
C ALA A 11 5.81 22.23 -2.00
N PHE A 12 4.59 21.82 -1.67
CA PHE A 12 4.32 21.07 -0.45
C PHE A 12 5.05 19.71 -0.41
N VAL A 13 5.11 19.00 -1.53
CA VAL A 13 5.84 17.73 -1.60
C VAL A 13 7.34 17.94 -1.59
N ALA A 14 7.85 19.05 -2.16
CA ALA A 14 9.27 19.39 -2.08
C ALA A 14 9.72 19.70 -0.66
N ASP A 15 8.92 20.48 0.08
CA ASP A 15 9.26 20.93 1.43
C ASP A 15 8.95 19.86 2.49
N TYR A 16 7.90 19.07 2.29
CA TYR A 16 7.38 18.11 3.27
C TYR A 16 7.40 16.65 2.80
N GLY A 17 7.92 16.34 1.61
CA GLY A 17 7.85 15.00 1.01
C GLY A 17 8.40 13.89 1.90
N TYR A 18 9.53 14.11 2.55
CA TYR A 18 10.09 13.15 3.51
C TYR A 18 9.21 12.99 4.74
N TRP A 19 8.64 14.08 5.26
CA TRP A 19 7.73 14.06 6.41
C TRP A 19 6.41 13.38 6.08
N ALA A 20 5.87 13.63 4.89
CA ALA A 20 4.65 12.96 4.43
C ALA A 20 4.84 11.43 4.35
N VAL A 21 5.97 10.99 3.77
CA VAL A 21 6.35 9.57 3.73
C VAL A 21 6.55 9.01 5.13
N ALA A 22 7.27 9.73 6.00
CA ALA A 22 7.53 9.29 7.36
C ALA A 22 6.23 9.11 8.15
N LEU A 23 5.37 10.12 8.17
CA LEU A 23 4.10 10.09 8.92
C LEU A 23 3.15 9.03 8.38
N ALA A 24 3.02 8.90 7.06
CA ALA A 24 2.15 7.90 6.45
C ALA A 24 2.59 6.47 6.80
N LEU A 25 3.89 6.15 6.64
CA LEU A 25 4.40 4.82 6.92
C LEU A 25 4.49 4.50 8.42
N LEU A 26 4.79 5.50 9.26
CA LEU A 26 4.75 5.34 10.70
C LEU A 26 3.34 4.99 11.16
N THR A 27 2.35 5.78 10.74
CA THR A 27 0.94 5.61 11.10
C THR A 27 0.39 4.27 10.60
N GLU A 28 0.66 3.93 9.33
CA GLU A 28 0.25 2.66 8.75
C GLU A 28 0.86 1.47 9.48
N SER A 29 2.17 1.51 9.75
CA SER A 29 2.87 0.43 10.44
C SER A 29 2.51 0.34 11.92
N ALA A 30 2.00 1.43 12.53
CA ALA A 30 1.49 1.43 13.91
C ALA A 30 0.13 0.71 14.03
N GLY A 31 -0.54 0.42 12.92
CA GLY A 31 -1.81 -0.30 12.92
C GLY A 31 -3.00 0.52 12.42
N ILE A 32 -2.80 1.73 11.92
CA ILE A 32 -3.86 2.58 11.36
C ILE A 32 -3.78 2.49 9.83
N PRO A 33 -4.82 2.03 9.11
CA PRO A 33 -4.79 1.87 7.66
C PRO A 33 -4.78 3.23 6.96
N VAL A 34 -3.59 3.71 6.67
CA VAL A 34 -3.32 4.90 5.86
C VAL A 34 -2.65 4.42 4.57
N PRO A 35 -2.91 5.04 3.41
CA PRO A 35 -2.32 4.62 2.13
C PRO A 35 -0.84 5.03 2.00
N GLY A 36 0.02 4.53 2.90
CA GLY A 36 1.46 4.83 2.92
C GLY A 36 2.20 4.31 1.70
N GLU A 37 1.73 3.20 1.10
CA GLU A 37 2.27 2.68 -0.17
C GLU A 37 2.16 3.71 -1.30
N ILE A 38 0.98 4.32 -1.42
CA ILE A 38 0.73 5.33 -2.47
C ILE A 38 1.62 6.54 -2.22
N THR A 39 1.76 6.96 -0.95
CA THR A 39 2.63 8.08 -0.57
C THR A 39 4.09 7.78 -0.90
N LEU A 40 4.57 6.57 -0.60
CA LEU A 40 5.94 6.14 -0.92
C LEU A 40 6.18 6.06 -2.44
N LEU A 41 5.26 5.47 -3.19
CA LEU A 41 5.32 5.40 -4.66
C LEU A 41 5.36 6.80 -5.29
N LEU A 42 4.48 7.70 -4.84
CA LEU A 42 4.42 9.08 -5.35
C LEU A 42 5.71 9.86 -5.01
N ALA A 43 6.20 9.76 -3.78
CA ALA A 43 7.44 10.44 -3.39
C ALA A 43 8.64 9.93 -4.20
N SER A 44 8.73 8.62 -4.44
CA SER A 44 9.78 8.00 -5.24
C SER A 44 9.67 8.36 -6.72
N PHE A 45 8.44 8.44 -7.25
CA PHE A 45 8.17 8.93 -8.60
C PHE A 45 8.61 10.39 -8.77
N LEU A 46 8.27 11.27 -7.80
CA LEU A 46 8.65 12.68 -7.82
C LEU A 46 10.16 12.88 -7.64
N ALA A 47 10.83 12.00 -6.90
CA ALA A 47 12.28 12.00 -6.77
C ALA A 47 12.98 11.87 -8.14
N TYR A 48 12.40 11.07 -9.05
CA TYR A 48 12.93 10.98 -10.42
C TYR A 48 12.51 12.17 -11.29
N SER A 49 11.23 12.53 -11.28
CA SER A 49 10.66 13.50 -12.23
C SER A 49 11.06 14.94 -11.95
N GLU A 50 11.23 15.30 -10.68
CA GLU A 50 11.45 16.68 -10.24
C GLU A 50 12.87 16.92 -9.68
N HIS A 51 13.64 15.84 -9.41
CA HIS A 51 15.00 15.88 -8.80
C HIS A 51 15.07 16.62 -7.45
N GLN A 52 13.94 16.86 -6.78
CA GLN A 52 13.86 17.57 -5.52
C GLN A 52 14.06 16.66 -4.30
N LEU A 53 13.78 15.35 -4.46
CA LEU A 53 13.94 14.34 -3.44
C LEU A 53 15.00 13.32 -3.86
N HIS A 54 15.80 12.87 -2.91
CA HIS A 54 16.80 11.82 -3.14
C HIS A 54 16.21 10.46 -2.76
N LEU A 55 16.19 9.49 -3.69
CA LEU A 55 15.67 8.14 -3.48
C LEU A 55 16.29 7.47 -2.23
N GLY A 56 17.60 7.62 -2.03
CA GLY A 56 18.29 7.06 -0.87
C GLY A 56 17.74 7.57 0.46
N TRP A 57 17.46 8.87 0.56
CA TRP A 57 16.87 9.45 1.76
C TRP A 57 15.41 9.03 1.95
N ILE A 58 14.64 8.89 0.87
CA ILE A 58 13.28 8.34 0.94
C ILE A 58 13.33 6.93 1.54
N ILE A 59 14.23 6.07 1.07
CA ILE A 59 14.37 4.69 1.57
C ILE A 59 14.74 4.68 3.05
N VAL A 60 15.71 5.51 3.47
CA VAL A 60 16.14 5.57 4.87
C VAL A 60 15.00 6.04 5.77
N VAL A 61 14.40 7.19 5.44
CA VAL A 61 13.30 7.78 6.22
C VAL A 61 12.10 6.84 6.30
N ALA A 62 11.70 6.26 5.17
CA ALA A 62 10.60 5.32 5.08
C ALA A 62 10.84 4.05 5.91
N THR A 63 12.05 3.50 5.85
CA THR A 63 12.44 2.30 6.62
C THR A 63 12.43 2.58 8.11
N CYS A 64 13.02 3.70 8.54
CA CYS A 64 13.01 4.12 9.94
C CYS A 64 11.57 4.34 10.45
N ALA A 65 10.76 5.08 9.69
CA ALA A 65 9.38 5.37 10.05
C ALA A 65 8.53 4.10 10.14
N ALA A 66 8.63 3.20 9.16
CA ALA A 66 7.91 1.93 9.14
C ALA A 66 8.36 1.00 10.29
N THR A 67 9.65 1.03 10.65
CA THR A 67 10.17 0.26 11.77
C THR A 67 9.67 0.81 13.10
N LEU A 68 9.73 2.13 13.29
CA LEU A 68 9.21 2.79 14.49
C LEU A 68 7.70 2.57 14.65
N GLY A 69 6.93 2.76 13.58
CA GLY A 69 5.50 2.49 13.57
C GLY A 69 5.18 1.05 13.97
N GLY A 70 5.88 0.06 13.40
CA GLY A 70 5.72 -1.34 13.78
C GLY A 70 6.03 -1.60 15.26
N ASN A 71 7.06 -0.96 15.83
CA ASN A 71 7.38 -1.06 17.26
C ASN A 71 6.31 -0.38 18.15
N LEU A 72 5.73 0.74 17.70
CA LEU A 72 4.58 1.35 18.37
C LEU A 72 3.37 0.41 18.35
N GLY A 73 3.05 -0.17 17.21
CA GLY A 73 1.99 -1.18 17.08
C GLY A 73 2.23 -2.39 17.98
N TYR A 74 3.47 -2.87 18.06
CA TYR A 74 3.87 -3.94 18.98
C TYR A 74 3.62 -3.56 20.44
N ALA A 75 4.05 -2.35 20.86
CA ALA A 75 3.83 -1.86 22.23
C ALA A 75 2.34 -1.76 22.56
N VAL A 76 1.55 -1.19 21.63
CA VAL A 76 0.09 -1.10 21.77
C VAL A 76 -0.54 -2.50 21.91
N GLY A 77 -0.10 -3.47 21.11
CA GLY A 77 -0.55 -4.86 21.22
C GLY A 77 -0.15 -5.52 22.54
N GLN A 78 1.09 -5.29 23.00
CA GLN A 78 1.60 -5.87 24.24
C GLN A 78 0.87 -5.34 25.49
N TYR A 79 0.56 -4.05 25.54
CA TYR A 79 -0.13 -3.43 26.67
C TYR A 79 -1.66 -3.59 26.57
N GLY A 80 -2.23 -3.52 25.36
CA GLY A 80 -3.67 -3.64 25.14
C GLY A 80 -4.21 -5.06 25.16
N GLY A 81 -3.34 -6.05 24.93
CA GLY A 81 -3.68 -7.46 24.99
C GLY A 81 -4.79 -7.90 24.01
N ARG A 82 -5.43 -9.03 24.32
CA ARG A 82 -6.49 -9.64 23.50
C ARG A 82 -7.74 -8.75 23.32
N PRO A 83 -8.23 -8.01 24.33
CA PRO A 83 -9.38 -7.11 24.13
C PRO A 83 -9.17 -6.03 23.08
N LEU A 84 -7.92 -5.57 22.94
CA LEU A 84 -7.57 -4.59 21.91
C LEU A 84 -7.67 -5.22 20.51
N LEU A 85 -7.20 -6.46 20.36
CA LEU A 85 -7.26 -7.19 19.11
C LEU A 85 -8.71 -7.45 18.65
N ASP A 86 -9.57 -7.81 19.59
CA ASP A 86 -11.00 -8.04 19.33
C ASP A 86 -11.70 -6.73 18.90
N ARG A 87 -11.30 -5.62 19.49
CA ARG A 87 -11.79 -4.29 19.09
C ARG A 87 -11.27 -3.88 17.71
N TYR A 88 -10.01 -4.17 17.38
CA TYR A 88 -9.46 -3.96 16.04
C TYR A 88 -10.18 -4.81 14.99
N GLN A 89 -10.50 -6.07 15.30
CA GLN A 89 -11.29 -6.92 14.40
C GLN A 89 -12.62 -6.26 14.03
N SER A 90 -13.36 -5.75 15.01
CA SER A 90 -14.67 -5.14 14.79
C SER A 90 -14.59 -3.84 13.97
N VAL A 91 -13.60 -3.00 14.24
CA VAL A 91 -13.39 -1.71 13.55
C VAL A 91 -12.94 -1.92 12.11
N PHE A 92 -12.00 -2.82 11.86
CA PHE A 92 -11.43 -3.06 10.53
C PHE A 92 -12.08 -4.21 9.77
N ARG A 93 -13.17 -4.79 10.31
CA ARG A 93 -13.91 -5.91 9.70
C ARG A 93 -13.02 -7.10 9.33
N ILE A 94 -12.01 -7.39 10.16
CA ILE A 94 -11.13 -8.53 9.94
C ILE A 94 -11.87 -9.80 10.36
N SER A 95 -11.89 -10.79 9.48
CA SER A 95 -12.55 -12.03 9.83
C SER A 95 -11.79 -12.76 10.96
N PRO A 96 -12.49 -13.38 11.92
CA PRO A 96 -11.84 -14.20 12.96
C PRO A 96 -10.93 -15.28 12.39
N ALA A 97 -11.26 -15.80 11.20
CA ALA A 97 -10.45 -16.78 10.48
C ALA A 97 -9.09 -16.22 10.04
N THR A 98 -9.05 -14.94 9.62
CA THR A 98 -7.81 -14.27 9.22
C THR A 98 -6.88 -14.06 10.41
N LEU A 99 -7.43 -13.69 11.58
CA LEU A 99 -6.64 -13.55 12.80
C LEU A 99 -6.09 -14.89 13.25
N LYS A 100 -6.92 -15.94 13.29
CA LYS A 100 -6.50 -17.29 13.66
C LYS A 100 -5.38 -17.80 12.76
N ARG A 101 -5.48 -17.60 11.44
CA ARG A 101 -4.40 -17.91 10.50
C ARG A 101 -3.13 -17.13 10.81
N GLY A 102 -3.23 -15.85 11.17
CA GLY A 102 -2.10 -15.04 11.63
C GLY A 102 -1.45 -15.68 12.86
N GLU A 103 -2.22 -16.01 13.89
CA GLU A 103 -1.73 -16.66 15.12
C GLU A 103 -1.03 -18.01 14.80
N GLU A 104 -1.59 -18.84 13.93
CA GLU A 104 -0.99 -20.11 13.49
C GLU A 104 0.35 -19.90 12.75
N ILE A 105 0.42 -18.90 11.85
CA ILE A 105 1.64 -18.54 11.13
C ILE A 105 2.72 -18.08 12.12
N PHE A 106 2.34 -17.22 13.08
CA PHE A 106 3.27 -16.76 14.11
C PHE A 106 3.74 -17.89 15.03
N ALA A 107 2.86 -18.82 15.40
CA ALA A 107 3.20 -19.99 16.19
C ALA A 107 4.19 -20.92 15.44
N ARG A 108 4.01 -21.07 14.13
CA ARG A 108 4.84 -21.96 13.29
C ARG A 108 6.18 -21.36 12.89
N TYR A 109 6.20 -20.08 12.48
CA TYR A 109 7.38 -19.44 11.89
C TYR A 109 8.04 -18.43 12.82
N GLY A 110 7.45 -18.15 13.99
CA GLY A 110 8.01 -17.24 14.98
C GLY A 110 8.26 -15.83 14.42
N ALA A 111 9.43 -15.28 14.73
CA ALA A 111 9.79 -13.91 14.31
C ALA A 111 9.96 -13.75 12.80
N ALA A 112 10.28 -14.82 12.05
CA ALA A 112 10.36 -14.75 10.58
C ALA A 112 9.01 -14.41 9.93
N ALA A 113 7.90 -14.77 10.58
CA ALA A 113 6.56 -14.42 10.12
C ALA A 113 6.38 -12.89 9.98
N ILE A 114 7.06 -12.09 10.83
CA ILE A 114 7.01 -10.62 10.77
C ILE A 114 7.60 -10.10 9.45
N PHE A 115 8.72 -10.67 9.03
CA PHE A 115 9.34 -10.32 7.76
C PHE A 115 8.38 -10.56 6.59
N PHE A 116 7.80 -11.76 6.50
CA PHE A 116 6.90 -12.13 5.41
C PHE A 116 5.54 -11.44 5.47
N ALA A 117 5.05 -11.11 6.66
CA ALA A 117 3.78 -10.40 6.83
C ALA A 117 3.76 -9.04 6.10
N ARG A 118 4.92 -8.40 5.90
CA ARG A 118 5.03 -7.13 5.18
C ARG A 118 4.73 -7.24 3.69
N PHE A 119 4.89 -8.42 3.11
CA PHE A 119 4.63 -8.68 1.69
C PHE A 119 3.18 -9.12 1.44
N VAL A 120 2.42 -9.40 2.49
CA VAL A 120 1.01 -9.79 2.39
C VAL A 120 0.14 -8.55 2.64
N PHE A 121 -0.66 -8.19 1.63
CA PHE A 121 -1.55 -7.04 1.70
C PHE A 121 -2.47 -7.13 2.94
N GLY A 122 -2.53 -6.06 3.72
CA GLY A 122 -3.33 -5.98 4.94
C GLY A 122 -2.69 -6.63 6.19
N MET A 123 -1.86 -7.67 6.07
CA MET A 123 -1.25 -8.31 7.24
C MET A 123 -0.18 -7.44 7.91
N ARG A 124 0.51 -6.60 7.17
CA ARG A 124 1.57 -5.72 7.70
C ARG A 124 1.06 -4.72 8.74
N VAL A 125 -0.18 -4.24 8.59
CA VAL A 125 -0.81 -3.30 9.53
C VAL A 125 -1.04 -3.97 10.89
N PHE A 126 -1.34 -5.28 10.88
CA PHE A 126 -1.66 -6.06 12.09
C PHE A 126 -0.46 -6.80 12.66
N ALA A 127 0.62 -6.95 11.90
CA ALA A 127 1.79 -7.73 12.31
C ALA A 127 2.40 -7.21 13.62
N GLY A 128 2.50 -5.89 13.80
CA GLY A 128 2.97 -5.28 15.04
C GLY A 128 2.08 -5.56 16.24
N PRO A 129 0.80 -5.12 16.23
CA PRO A 129 -0.16 -5.39 17.30
C PRO A 129 -0.28 -6.88 17.63
N LEU A 130 -0.37 -7.76 16.63
CA LEU A 130 -0.48 -9.20 16.83
C LEU A 130 0.76 -9.79 17.52
N ALA A 131 1.95 -9.41 17.08
CA ALA A 131 3.21 -9.83 17.71
C ALA A 131 3.30 -9.37 19.17
N GLY A 132 2.79 -8.16 19.46
CA GLY A 132 2.71 -7.63 20.82
C GLY A 132 1.77 -8.44 21.71
N VAL A 133 0.55 -8.75 21.24
CA VAL A 133 -0.42 -9.59 21.96
C VAL A 133 0.12 -10.99 22.23
N LEU A 134 0.83 -11.57 21.27
CA LEU A 134 1.48 -12.89 21.40
C LEU A 134 2.77 -12.84 22.24
N ARG A 135 3.14 -11.67 22.79
CA ARG A 135 4.31 -11.45 23.64
C ARG A 135 5.61 -11.98 23.03
N MET A 136 5.80 -11.77 21.73
CA MET A 136 7.06 -12.11 21.07
C MET A 136 8.22 -11.37 21.73
N ARG A 137 9.45 -11.95 21.64
CA ARG A 137 10.66 -11.26 22.10
C ARG A 137 10.87 -9.98 21.29
N TRP A 138 10.81 -8.80 21.94
CA TRP A 138 10.90 -7.50 21.30
C TRP A 138 12.11 -7.34 20.37
N ARG A 139 13.29 -7.84 20.79
CA ARG A 139 14.51 -7.77 19.96
C ARG A 139 14.37 -8.55 18.65
N ALA A 140 13.79 -9.75 18.71
CA ALA A 140 13.55 -10.55 17.52
C ALA A 140 12.51 -9.89 16.62
N PHE A 141 11.42 -9.39 17.20
CA PHE A 141 10.41 -8.64 16.47
C PHE A 141 11.04 -7.44 15.75
N THR A 142 11.75 -6.57 16.45
CA THR A 142 12.34 -5.34 15.87
C THR A 142 13.32 -5.65 14.75
N LEU A 143 14.16 -6.69 14.88
CA LEU A 143 15.09 -7.10 13.84
C LEU A 143 14.35 -7.52 12.56
N PHE A 144 13.41 -8.45 12.66
CA PHE A 144 12.66 -8.93 11.48
C PHE A 144 11.72 -7.86 10.91
N ASN A 145 11.18 -6.99 11.75
CA ASN A 145 10.41 -5.82 11.35
C ASN A 145 11.26 -4.84 10.54
N PHE A 146 12.48 -4.53 11.01
CA PHE A 146 13.42 -3.67 10.29
C PHE A 146 13.85 -4.29 8.95
N LEU A 147 14.26 -5.55 8.95
CA LEU A 147 14.69 -6.24 7.72
C LEU A 147 13.55 -6.29 6.69
N GLY A 148 12.35 -6.64 7.13
CA GLY A 148 11.18 -6.66 6.26
C GLY A 148 10.81 -5.27 5.74
N ALA A 149 10.94 -4.23 6.59
CA ALA A 149 10.73 -2.84 6.19
C ALA A 149 11.75 -2.41 5.14
N ALA A 150 13.04 -2.65 5.38
CA ALA A 150 14.11 -2.26 4.48
C ALA A 150 13.93 -2.88 3.08
N VAL A 151 13.67 -4.20 3.01
CA VAL A 151 13.47 -4.89 1.72
C VAL A 151 12.20 -4.39 1.03
N TRP A 152 11.09 -4.30 1.76
CA TRP A 152 9.82 -3.88 1.18
C TRP A 152 9.84 -2.41 0.70
N VAL A 153 10.37 -1.49 1.53
CA VAL A 153 10.49 -0.07 1.18
C VAL A 153 11.40 0.10 -0.02
N THR A 154 12.56 -0.57 -0.03
CA THR A 154 13.49 -0.51 -1.17
C THR A 154 12.83 -0.99 -2.45
N PHE A 155 12.08 -2.10 -2.39
CA PHE A 155 11.36 -2.63 -3.55
C PHE A 155 10.32 -1.63 -4.08
N ILE A 156 9.44 -1.11 -3.22
CA ILE A 156 8.38 -0.17 -3.61
C ILE A 156 8.95 1.17 -4.07
N ALA A 157 9.95 1.70 -3.36
CA ALA A 157 10.59 2.97 -3.73
C ALA A 157 11.33 2.87 -5.06
N SER A 158 12.04 1.76 -5.30
CA SER A 158 12.69 1.51 -6.60
C SER A 158 11.68 1.35 -7.73
N ALA A 159 10.57 0.65 -7.48
CA ALA A 159 9.48 0.55 -8.45
C ALA A 159 8.93 1.94 -8.79
N GLY A 160 8.59 2.77 -7.79
CA GLY A 160 8.09 4.14 -8.01
C GLY A 160 9.07 5.00 -8.82
N TYR A 161 10.37 4.90 -8.51
CA TYR A 161 11.43 5.61 -9.23
C TYR A 161 11.57 5.17 -10.69
N LEU A 162 11.56 3.85 -10.95
CA LEU A 162 11.60 3.29 -12.30
C LEU A 162 10.34 3.63 -13.11
N PHE A 163 9.17 3.66 -12.47
CA PHE A 163 7.95 4.16 -13.09
C PHE A 163 8.10 5.63 -13.48
N GLY A 164 8.72 6.46 -12.65
CA GLY A 164 9.05 7.84 -12.99
C GLY A 164 9.90 7.94 -14.25
N GLN A 165 10.93 7.09 -14.37
CA GLN A 165 11.81 7.02 -15.54
C GLN A 165 11.07 6.67 -16.84
N HIS A 166 10.11 5.76 -16.77
CA HIS A 166 9.39 5.26 -17.94
C HIS A 166 8.00 5.90 -18.10
N TRP A 167 7.64 6.89 -17.28
CA TRP A 167 6.31 7.50 -17.24
C TRP A 167 5.80 7.97 -18.61
N ARG A 168 6.65 8.63 -19.40
CA ARG A 168 6.29 9.07 -20.77
C ARG A 168 6.02 7.89 -21.72
N HIS A 169 6.69 6.76 -21.54
CA HIS A 169 6.43 5.53 -22.30
C HIS A 169 5.15 4.86 -21.80
N LEU A 170 4.93 4.82 -20.49
CA LEU A 170 3.72 4.29 -19.85
C LEU A 170 2.47 5.09 -20.23
N LEU A 171 2.53 6.43 -20.19
CA LEU A 171 1.42 7.27 -20.63
C LEU A 171 1.03 6.99 -22.09
N ARG A 172 2.03 6.87 -22.98
CA ARG A 172 1.78 6.50 -24.39
C ARG A 172 1.20 5.10 -24.54
N ALA A 173 1.67 4.14 -23.74
CA ALA A 173 1.13 2.78 -23.73
C ALA A 173 -0.30 2.74 -23.16
N MET A 174 -0.56 3.46 -22.06
CA MET A 174 -1.90 3.58 -21.45
C MET A 174 -2.90 4.30 -22.36
N GLN A 175 -2.47 5.34 -23.08
CA GLN A 175 -3.33 6.01 -24.07
C GLN A 175 -3.71 5.04 -25.20
N ARG A 176 -2.78 4.22 -25.68
CA ARG A 176 -3.07 3.17 -26.68
C ARG A 176 -3.97 2.08 -26.10
N PHE A 177 -3.73 1.69 -24.85
CA PHE A 177 -4.53 0.66 -24.17
C PHE A 177 -5.96 1.18 -23.87
N ASN A 178 -6.11 2.40 -23.38
CA ASN A 178 -7.42 3.02 -23.19
C ASN A 178 -8.19 3.18 -24.49
N LEU A 179 -7.50 3.53 -25.58
CA LEU A 179 -8.13 3.59 -26.91
C LEU A 179 -8.60 2.21 -27.36
N ALA A 180 -7.78 1.17 -27.18
CA ALA A 180 -8.16 -0.20 -27.50
C ALA A 180 -9.33 -0.71 -26.65
N VAL A 181 -9.32 -0.44 -25.34
CA VAL A 181 -10.43 -0.79 -24.43
C VAL A 181 -11.71 -0.01 -24.81
N LEU A 182 -11.59 1.27 -25.16
CA LEU A 182 -12.73 2.06 -25.62
C LEU A 182 -13.31 1.50 -26.91
N ILE A 183 -12.46 1.14 -27.89
CA ILE A 183 -12.90 0.53 -29.16
C ILE A 183 -13.62 -0.80 -28.90
N VAL A 184 -13.05 -1.67 -28.04
CA VAL A 184 -13.68 -2.95 -27.67
C VAL A 184 -15.02 -2.71 -26.96
N ALA A 185 -15.09 -1.77 -26.01
CA ALA A 185 -16.32 -1.44 -25.31
C ALA A 185 -17.40 -0.93 -26.28
N VAL A 186 -17.05 -0.01 -27.19
CA VAL A 186 -17.97 0.48 -28.23
C VAL A 186 -18.41 -0.65 -29.17
N ALA A 187 -17.50 -1.51 -29.59
CA ALA A 187 -17.83 -2.65 -30.45
C ALA A 187 -18.78 -3.64 -29.76
N VAL A 188 -18.57 -3.92 -28.48
CA VAL A 188 -19.47 -4.78 -27.67
C VAL A 188 -20.84 -4.13 -27.51
N ILE A 189 -20.90 -2.82 -27.20
CA ILE A 189 -22.18 -2.09 -27.09
C ILE A 189 -22.93 -2.11 -28.42
N LEU A 190 -22.25 -1.85 -29.53
CA LEU A 190 -22.85 -1.88 -30.86
C LEU A 190 -23.33 -3.28 -31.25
N TYR A 191 -22.55 -4.32 -30.90
CA TYR A 191 -22.93 -5.72 -31.13
C TYR A 191 -24.19 -6.09 -30.33
N LEU A 192 -24.22 -5.76 -29.01
CA LEU A 192 -25.39 -6.01 -28.17
C LEU A 192 -26.62 -5.23 -28.64
N TRP A 193 -26.44 -3.98 -29.05
CA TRP A 193 -27.53 -3.15 -29.58
C TRP A 193 -28.11 -3.71 -30.90
N ARG A 194 -27.22 -4.17 -31.83
CA ARG A 194 -27.65 -4.83 -33.06
C ARG A 194 -28.37 -6.14 -32.78
N ARG A 195 -27.90 -6.93 -31.82
CA ARG A 195 -28.53 -8.18 -31.40
C ARG A 195 -29.93 -7.92 -30.82
N TYR A 196 -30.05 -6.92 -29.94
CA TYR A 196 -31.32 -6.52 -29.35
C TYR A 196 -32.34 -6.04 -30.41
N ARG A 197 -31.93 -5.23 -31.38
CA ARG A 197 -32.81 -4.76 -32.47
C ARG A 197 -33.28 -5.91 -33.38
N ARG A 198 -32.47 -6.94 -33.58
CA ARG A 198 -32.85 -8.12 -34.39
C ARG A 198 -33.90 -9.01 -33.70
N GLN A 199 -34.02 -8.93 -32.39
CA GLN A 199 -35.02 -9.70 -31.61
C GLN A 199 -36.34 -8.94 -31.44
N SER A 200 -36.39 -7.63 -31.77
CA SER A 200 -37.56 -6.77 -31.62
C SER A 200 -38.36 -6.55 -32.92
N THR A 201 -38.09 -7.32 -33.98
CA THR A 201 -39.00 -7.35 -35.15
C THR A 201 -40.07 -8.41 -34.86
N PRO A 202 -41.32 -7.99 -34.61
CA PRO A 202 -42.44 -8.94 -34.50
C PRO A 202 -42.68 -9.54 -35.89
N ASN A 203 -42.77 -10.89 -35.90
CA ASN A 203 -43.31 -11.63 -37.05
C ASN A 203 -44.77 -11.19 -37.19
N ASN A 204 -45.09 -10.33 -38.16
CA ASN A 204 -46.43 -10.13 -38.66
C ASN A 204 -46.66 -11.19 -39.76
N ASP A 205 -47.32 -12.25 -39.36
CA ASP A 205 -48.12 -13.13 -40.23
C ASP A 205 -49.54 -13.19 -39.63
#